data_29e46e42e3b8b696928cafaf4c1b2c8d
#
_entry.id   29e46e42e3b8b696928cafaf4c1b2c8d
#
_cell.length_a   1.000
_cell.length_b   1.000
_cell.length_c   1.000
_cell.angle_alpha   90.00
_cell.angle_beta   90.00
_cell.angle_gamma   90.00
#
_symmetry.space_group_name_H-M   'P 1'
#
loop_
_entity.id
_entity.type
_entity.pdbx_description
1 polymer ?
#
loop_
_entity_poly.entity_id
_entity_poly.type
_entity_poly.pdbx_seq_one_letter_code
_entity_poly.pdbx_strand_id
1 'polypeptide(L)'
;MSVAQLFFAILFASVSAVSAAEGSLTAKQILQKMVKAMEATNYQGTVVFLKNDQLEAMKYFHTIEKNKEQERLVSLNSPQREIIRNSDEITCLYKLTRQVIVDHRPYEHSFIVDVPTNLDELDASYHFEVVGEEDVAMLPSYVVAIQPKDDLRYARKIWIAKEQFLPMKALVYDISGVVLEQVVFTEMQVNNHPPNKVVETPGVASQPNGEALTAVDPSAQASFEVAALPQGFKQIFFSRKPLHQSDQPVDHLLLSDGFASVSVYLEAKKADTTPDSRIPEGIHSVGAINSMSRTLADSQLTVLGEVPAATVKYISEGVKFRNSAP
;
A
#
# COMPACT_ATOMS: atom_id res chain seq x y z
N MET A 1 13.19 91.81 -19.66
CA MET A 1 13.00 91.01 -18.42
C MET A 1 12.60 89.61 -18.88
N SER A 2 13.56 88.66 -18.80
CA SER A 2 13.41 87.29 -19.35
C SER A 2 13.19 86.33 -18.18
N VAL A 3 12.10 85.56 -18.20
CA VAL A 3 11.80 84.56 -17.22
C VAL A 3 12.22 83.20 -17.80
N ALA A 4 13.28 82.63 -17.19
CA ALA A 4 13.76 81.29 -17.54
C ALA A 4 12.90 80.23 -16.82
N GLN A 5 12.21 79.35 -17.56
CA GLN A 5 11.50 78.20 -17.02
C GLN A 5 12.49 77.04 -16.92
N LEU A 6 12.71 76.58 -15.69
CA LEU A 6 13.46 75.38 -15.38
C LEU A 6 12.51 74.16 -15.45
N PHE A 7 12.72 73.25 -16.46
CA PHE A 7 12.05 71.99 -16.53
C PHE A 7 12.82 70.94 -15.68
N PHE A 8 12.22 70.45 -14.61
CA PHE A 8 12.76 69.40 -13.78
C PHE A 8 12.20 68.05 -14.31
N ALA A 9 13.03 67.31 -15.03
CA ALA A 9 12.68 65.99 -15.51
C ALA A 9 12.84 64.95 -14.36
N ILE A 10 11.73 64.45 -13.83
CA ILE A 10 11.72 63.36 -12.85
C ILE A 10 11.83 62.06 -13.62
N LEU A 11 13.01 61.39 -13.53
CA LEU A 11 13.28 60.06 -14.05
C LEU A 11 12.64 59.02 -13.13
N PHE A 12 11.50 58.42 -13.52
CA PHE A 12 10.90 57.29 -12.83
C PHE A 12 11.69 56.04 -13.21
N ALA A 13 12.55 55.57 -12.30
CA ALA A 13 13.18 54.25 -12.41
C ALA A 13 12.12 53.21 -11.97
N SER A 14 11.50 52.54 -12.92
CA SER A 14 10.65 51.35 -12.69
C SER A 14 11.56 50.18 -12.27
N VAL A 15 11.57 49.90 -10.97
CA VAL A 15 12.14 48.66 -10.43
C VAL A 15 11.14 47.56 -10.76
N SER A 16 11.41 46.79 -11.80
CA SER A 16 10.74 45.55 -12.10
C SER A 16 11.13 44.53 -11.01
N ALA A 17 10.26 44.32 -10.05
CA ALA A 17 10.41 43.19 -9.12
C ALA A 17 10.23 41.91 -9.96
N VAL A 18 11.35 41.23 -10.23
CA VAL A 18 11.31 39.84 -10.70
C VAL A 18 10.81 39.02 -9.54
N SER A 19 9.49 38.76 -9.51
CA SER A 19 8.91 37.74 -8.66
C SER A 19 9.49 36.41 -9.15
N ALA A 20 10.46 35.86 -8.43
CA ALA A 20 10.87 34.49 -8.62
C ALA A 20 9.62 33.65 -8.32
N ALA A 21 9.00 33.12 -9.38
CA ALA A 21 7.99 32.08 -9.22
C ALA A 21 8.71 30.92 -8.52
N GLU A 22 8.45 30.74 -7.24
CA GLU A 22 8.80 29.48 -6.57
C GLU A 22 8.18 28.38 -7.41
N GLY A 23 9.01 27.56 -8.07
CA GLY A 23 8.56 26.54 -8.98
C GLY A 23 7.62 25.60 -8.20
N SER A 24 6.39 25.43 -8.69
CA SER A 24 5.43 24.52 -8.10
C SER A 24 6.06 23.12 -7.98
N LEU A 25 5.87 22.48 -6.80
CA LEU A 25 6.37 21.12 -6.56
C LEU A 25 5.77 20.16 -7.59
N THR A 26 6.57 19.26 -8.12
CA THR A 26 6.08 18.17 -8.98
C THR A 26 5.38 17.11 -8.15
N ALA A 27 4.50 16.32 -8.76
CA ALA A 27 3.80 15.22 -8.09
C ALA A 27 4.77 14.27 -7.38
N LYS A 28 5.88 13.88 -8.02
CA LYS A 28 6.90 13.03 -7.40
C LYS A 28 7.59 13.69 -6.21
N GLN A 29 7.89 14.98 -6.29
CA GLN A 29 8.48 15.72 -5.15
C GLN A 29 7.53 15.78 -3.97
N ILE A 30 6.22 15.96 -4.20
CA ILE A 30 5.21 15.94 -3.15
C ILE A 30 5.12 14.55 -2.51
N LEU A 31 5.07 13.48 -3.32
CA LEU A 31 5.07 12.10 -2.83
C LEU A 31 6.33 11.76 -2.03
N GLN A 32 7.51 12.17 -2.49
CA GLN A 32 8.77 11.96 -1.76
C GLN A 32 8.80 12.72 -0.42
N LYS A 33 8.25 13.94 -0.38
CA LYS A 33 8.11 14.69 0.87
C LYS A 33 7.12 14.00 1.82
N MET A 34 6.03 13.43 1.27
CA MET A 34 5.06 12.67 2.05
C MET A 34 5.71 11.44 2.72
N VAL A 35 6.43 10.62 1.96
CA VAL A 35 7.14 9.44 2.52
C VAL A 35 8.06 9.86 3.66
N LYS A 36 8.90 10.89 3.45
CA LYS A 36 9.80 11.40 4.50
C LYS A 36 9.05 11.95 5.73
N ALA A 37 7.91 12.60 5.52
CA ALA A 37 7.10 13.10 6.62
C ALA A 37 6.47 11.96 7.44
N MET A 38 5.99 10.91 6.76
CA MET A 38 5.48 9.71 7.43
C MET A 38 6.55 9.04 8.28
N GLU A 39 7.78 8.89 7.76
CA GLU A 39 8.91 8.28 8.46
C GLU A 39 9.42 9.10 9.65
N ALA A 40 9.15 10.40 9.72
CA ALA A 40 9.74 11.31 10.69
C ALA A 40 8.74 11.88 11.72
N THR A 41 7.44 11.67 11.55
CA THR A 41 6.42 12.41 12.30
C THR A 41 5.56 11.50 13.17
N ASN A 42 5.37 11.87 14.45
CA ASN A 42 4.34 11.26 15.28
C ASN A 42 3.01 11.95 15.03
N TYR A 43 1.98 11.21 14.67
CA TYR A 43 0.65 11.77 14.45
C TYR A 43 -0.45 10.76 14.79
N GLN A 44 -1.63 11.27 15.03
CA GLN A 44 -2.81 10.47 15.34
C GLN A 44 -4.05 11.10 14.74
N GLY A 45 -5.10 10.31 14.64
CA GLY A 45 -6.38 10.83 14.13
C GLY A 45 -7.48 9.79 14.15
N THR A 46 -8.60 10.17 13.57
CA THR A 46 -9.69 9.26 13.24
C THR A 46 -9.70 9.06 11.74
N VAL A 47 -9.63 7.80 11.32
CA VAL A 47 -9.69 7.41 9.91
C VAL A 47 -10.96 6.65 9.63
N VAL A 48 -11.50 6.83 8.43
CA VAL A 48 -12.61 6.04 7.90
C VAL A 48 -12.12 5.30 6.67
N PHE A 49 -12.28 3.99 6.70
CA PHE A 49 -12.02 3.09 5.58
C PHE A 49 -13.33 2.77 4.89
N LEU A 50 -13.34 2.83 3.56
CA LEU A 50 -14.34 2.22 2.70
C LEU A 50 -13.64 1.08 1.96
N LYS A 51 -14.08 -0.14 2.22
CA LYS A 51 -13.58 -1.35 1.54
C LYS A 51 -14.71 -2.35 1.42
N ASN A 52 -14.91 -2.94 0.23
CA ASN A 52 -15.98 -3.91 -0.02
C ASN A 52 -17.39 -3.38 0.36
N ASP A 53 -17.69 -2.13 0.02
CA ASP A 53 -18.93 -1.42 0.38
C ASP A 53 -19.20 -1.30 1.89
N GLN A 54 -18.19 -1.56 2.73
CA GLN A 54 -18.27 -1.42 4.18
C GLN A 54 -17.47 -0.22 4.64
N LEU A 55 -18.08 0.57 5.53
CA LEU A 55 -17.43 1.69 6.20
C LEU A 55 -16.98 1.25 7.60
N GLU A 56 -15.71 1.47 7.91
CA GLU A 56 -15.15 1.24 9.23
C GLU A 56 -14.41 2.47 9.73
N ALA A 57 -14.81 2.97 10.91
CA ALA A 57 -14.11 4.07 11.57
C ALA A 57 -13.17 3.54 12.64
N MET A 58 -11.93 4.02 12.63
CA MET A 58 -10.88 3.60 13.54
C MET A 58 -10.09 4.80 14.07
N LYS A 59 -9.60 4.72 15.30
CA LYS A 59 -8.51 5.59 15.76
C LYS A 59 -7.21 5.07 15.19
N TYR A 60 -6.43 5.97 14.63
CA TYR A 60 -5.12 5.73 14.07
C TYR A 60 -4.04 6.42 14.90
N PHE A 61 -2.93 5.73 15.13
CA PHE A 61 -1.75 6.24 15.80
C PHE A 61 -0.53 5.84 15.01
N HIS A 62 0.32 6.82 14.69
CA HIS A 62 1.64 6.61 14.14
C HIS A 62 2.67 7.09 15.14
N THR A 63 3.54 6.22 15.55
CA THR A 63 4.50 6.46 16.62
C THR A 63 5.90 6.06 16.19
N ILE A 64 6.85 6.98 16.39
CA ILE A 64 8.28 6.72 16.20
C ILE A 64 8.95 6.91 17.54
N GLU A 65 9.51 5.84 18.09
CA GLU A 65 10.26 5.85 19.34
C GLU A 65 11.56 5.06 19.18
N LYS A 66 12.71 5.70 19.46
CA LYS A 66 14.04 5.06 19.38
C LYS A 66 14.31 4.37 18.06
N ASN A 67 13.95 5.01 16.94
CA ASN A 67 14.03 4.48 15.56
C ASN A 67 13.15 3.24 15.31
N LYS A 68 12.13 3.01 16.13
CA LYS A 68 11.11 2.01 15.89
C LYS A 68 9.82 2.70 15.49
N GLU A 69 9.31 2.36 14.32
CA GLU A 69 8.02 2.79 13.82
C GLU A 69 6.95 1.79 14.24
N GLN A 70 5.80 2.31 14.66
CA GLN A 70 4.62 1.52 14.94
C GLN A 70 3.38 2.27 14.43
N GLU A 71 2.55 1.56 13.68
CA GLU A 71 1.20 1.99 13.38
C GLU A 71 0.20 1.16 14.18
N ARG A 72 -0.87 1.82 14.63
CA ARG A 72 -1.90 1.18 15.42
C ARG A 72 -3.27 1.68 14.99
N LEU A 73 -4.16 0.74 14.72
CA LEU A 73 -5.58 0.99 14.45
C LEU A 73 -6.42 0.41 15.56
N VAL A 74 -7.36 1.19 16.08
CA VAL A 74 -8.31 0.76 17.11
C VAL A 74 -9.72 0.98 16.61
N SER A 75 -10.49 -0.08 16.46
CA SER A 75 -11.88 -0.01 16.00
C SER A 75 -12.74 0.81 16.94
N LEU A 76 -13.52 1.75 16.41
CA LEU A 76 -14.48 2.56 17.17
C LEU A 76 -15.83 1.86 17.32
N ASN A 77 -16.12 0.88 16.47
CA ASN A 77 -17.38 0.14 16.43
C ASN A 77 -17.15 -1.35 16.76
N SER A 78 -18.23 -2.09 17.01
CA SER A 78 -18.18 -3.55 17.17
C SER A 78 -18.08 -4.26 15.81
N PRO A 79 -17.35 -5.39 15.73
CA PRO A 79 -16.57 -6.02 16.79
C PRO A 79 -15.29 -5.25 17.10
N GLN A 80 -14.98 -5.05 18.39
CA GLN A 80 -13.78 -4.32 18.79
C GLN A 80 -12.55 -5.13 18.46
N ARG A 81 -11.71 -4.54 17.60
CA ARG A 81 -10.39 -5.06 17.24
C ARG A 81 -9.33 -3.97 17.29
N GLU A 82 -8.11 -4.40 17.43
CA GLU A 82 -6.93 -3.57 17.40
C GLU A 82 -5.93 -4.20 16.45
N ILE A 83 -5.35 -3.42 15.56
CA ILE A 83 -4.36 -3.87 14.60
C ILE A 83 -3.11 -3.06 14.85
N ILE A 84 -2.00 -3.74 15.09
CA ILE A 84 -0.69 -3.13 15.36
C ILE A 84 0.27 -3.62 14.28
N ARG A 85 0.93 -2.68 13.61
CA ARG A 85 2.00 -2.94 12.65
C ARG A 85 3.32 -2.43 13.22
N ASN A 86 4.30 -3.28 13.25
CA ASN A 86 5.71 -2.94 13.44
C ASN A 86 6.46 -3.21 12.13
N SER A 87 7.79 -3.02 12.12
CA SER A 87 8.62 -3.26 10.93
C SER A 87 8.49 -4.66 10.32
N ASP A 88 8.20 -5.67 11.13
CA ASP A 88 8.34 -7.08 10.73
C ASP A 88 7.05 -7.89 10.91
N GLU A 89 6.02 -7.34 11.54
CA GLU A 89 4.81 -8.08 11.85
C GLU A 89 3.56 -7.19 11.93
N ILE A 90 2.42 -7.81 11.63
CA ILE A 90 1.09 -7.25 11.89
C ILE A 90 0.40 -8.14 12.92
N THR A 91 -0.02 -7.55 14.02
CA THR A 91 -0.76 -8.23 15.09
C THR A 91 -2.21 -7.75 15.12
N CYS A 92 -3.17 -8.67 14.98
CA CYS A 92 -4.60 -8.40 15.14
C CYS A 92 -5.09 -8.95 16.50
N LEU A 93 -5.63 -8.06 17.32
CA LEU A 93 -6.19 -8.38 18.64
C LEU A 93 -7.71 -8.27 18.61
N TYR A 94 -8.43 -9.36 18.82
CA TYR A 94 -9.88 -9.36 18.91
C TYR A 94 -10.31 -9.37 20.38
N LYS A 95 -10.81 -8.25 20.89
CA LYS A 95 -11.10 -8.07 22.33
C LYS A 95 -12.17 -9.01 22.86
N LEU A 96 -13.21 -9.31 22.08
CA LEU A 96 -14.31 -10.16 22.50
C LEU A 96 -13.92 -11.64 22.62
N THR A 97 -13.17 -12.15 21.67
CA THR A 97 -12.74 -13.56 21.63
C THR A 97 -11.41 -13.80 22.33
N ARG A 98 -10.71 -12.72 22.72
CA ARG A 98 -9.32 -12.76 23.21
C ARG A 98 -8.37 -13.47 22.23
N GLN A 99 -8.73 -13.49 20.96
CA GLN A 99 -7.92 -14.10 19.92
C GLN A 99 -6.84 -13.11 19.45
N VAL A 100 -5.64 -13.63 19.27
CA VAL A 100 -4.49 -12.89 18.73
C VAL A 100 -4.06 -13.60 17.46
N ILE A 101 -3.98 -12.86 16.37
CA ILE A 101 -3.45 -13.34 15.10
C ILE A 101 -2.21 -12.51 14.82
N VAL A 102 -1.07 -13.17 14.63
CA VAL A 102 0.19 -12.54 14.23
C VAL A 102 0.50 -12.99 12.81
N ASP A 103 0.73 -12.03 11.94
CA ASP A 103 1.12 -12.27 10.56
C ASP A 103 2.46 -11.56 10.29
N HIS A 104 3.42 -12.32 9.80
CA HIS A 104 4.74 -11.81 9.44
C HIS A 104 4.75 -11.49 7.95
N ARG A 105 4.48 -10.22 7.61
CA ARG A 105 4.50 -9.72 6.25
C ARG A 105 5.56 -8.63 6.09
N PRO A 106 6.79 -8.99 5.75
CA PRO A 106 7.90 -8.04 5.68
C PRO A 106 7.76 -6.97 4.58
N TYR A 107 6.65 -7.00 3.83
CA TYR A 107 6.43 -6.15 2.66
C TYR A 107 5.17 -5.29 2.75
N GLU A 108 4.44 -5.36 3.85
CA GLU A 108 3.33 -4.44 4.07
C GLU A 108 3.87 -3.15 4.71
N HIS A 109 3.60 -2.07 4.03
CA HIS A 109 4.01 -0.75 4.43
C HIS A 109 2.96 -0.08 5.32
N SER A 110 2.48 1.12 5.06
CA SER A 110 1.53 1.82 5.92
C SER A 110 0.08 1.34 5.76
N PHE A 111 -0.72 1.42 6.83
CA PHE A 111 -2.17 1.21 6.75
C PHE A 111 -2.91 2.30 5.97
N ILE A 112 -2.30 3.46 5.76
CA ILE A 112 -2.95 4.61 5.13
C ILE A 112 -2.65 4.66 3.64
N VAL A 113 -1.37 4.65 3.29
CA VAL A 113 -0.92 4.72 1.91
C VAL A 113 0.49 4.17 1.80
N ASP A 114 0.73 3.44 0.75
CA ASP A 114 2.04 2.93 0.42
C ASP A 114 2.55 3.56 -0.87
N VAL A 115 3.76 4.12 -0.81
CA VAL A 115 4.42 4.76 -1.94
C VAL A 115 5.88 4.33 -1.97
N PRO A 116 6.34 3.72 -3.08
CA PRO A 116 7.73 3.31 -3.21
C PRO A 116 8.70 4.49 -3.10
N THR A 117 9.86 4.24 -2.52
CA THR A 117 10.90 5.27 -2.36
C THR A 117 11.51 5.72 -3.69
N ASN A 118 11.62 4.82 -4.68
CA ASN A 118 12.14 5.13 -6.00
C ASN A 118 11.02 5.26 -7.04
N LEU A 119 10.46 6.47 -7.15
CA LEU A 119 9.38 6.77 -8.10
C LEU A 119 9.83 6.83 -9.56
N ASP A 120 11.13 6.96 -9.84
CA ASP A 120 11.61 7.07 -11.22
C ASP A 120 11.59 5.72 -11.96
N GLU A 121 11.73 4.61 -11.23
CA GLU A 121 11.56 3.27 -11.79
C GLU A 121 10.11 3.01 -12.27
N LEU A 122 9.16 3.78 -11.77
CA LEU A 122 7.73 3.62 -12.08
C LEU A 122 7.28 4.41 -13.30
N ASP A 123 8.12 5.28 -13.86
CA ASP A 123 7.77 6.09 -15.04
C ASP A 123 7.41 5.26 -16.28
N ALA A 124 7.90 4.05 -16.37
CA ALA A 124 7.51 3.14 -17.45
C ALA A 124 6.05 2.68 -17.34
N SER A 125 5.52 2.58 -16.12
CA SER A 125 4.21 1.98 -15.82
C SER A 125 3.16 2.97 -15.35
N TYR A 126 3.56 4.14 -14.83
CA TYR A 126 2.64 5.13 -14.26
C TYR A 126 2.93 6.55 -14.77
N HIS A 127 1.90 7.38 -14.73
CA HIS A 127 1.96 8.82 -14.87
C HIS A 127 1.60 9.47 -13.54
N PHE A 128 2.38 10.48 -13.13
CA PHE A 128 2.21 11.22 -11.86
C PHE A 128 1.83 12.66 -12.16
N GLU A 129 0.73 13.13 -11.60
CA GLU A 129 0.23 14.49 -11.86
C GLU A 129 -0.34 15.11 -10.59
N VAL A 130 -0.11 16.43 -10.40
CA VAL A 130 -0.86 17.23 -9.42
C VAL A 130 -2.12 17.70 -10.12
N VAL A 131 -3.26 17.13 -9.76
CA VAL A 131 -4.54 17.39 -10.43
C VAL A 131 -5.38 18.49 -9.76
N GLY A 132 -4.91 19.03 -8.64
CA GLY A 132 -5.57 20.11 -7.95
C GLY A 132 -5.18 20.22 -6.49
N GLU A 133 -6.03 20.97 -5.77
CA GLU A 133 -5.92 21.20 -4.34
C GLU A 133 -7.32 21.14 -3.75
N GLU A 134 -7.45 20.47 -2.61
CA GLU A 134 -8.72 20.32 -1.88
C GLU A 134 -8.46 20.32 -0.38
N ASP A 135 -9.45 20.73 0.41
CA ASP A 135 -9.38 20.63 1.86
C ASP A 135 -9.83 19.22 2.31
N VAL A 136 -9.03 18.57 3.17
CA VAL A 136 -9.42 17.32 3.86
C VAL A 136 -9.28 17.55 5.35
N ALA A 137 -10.35 17.30 6.12
CA ALA A 137 -10.40 17.59 7.55
C ALA A 137 -9.93 19.03 7.89
N MET A 138 -10.35 20.02 7.08
CA MET A 138 -10.00 21.45 7.16
C MET A 138 -8.50 21.74 6.91
N LEU A 139 -7.74 20.81 6.38
CA LEU A 139 -6.34 21.00 6.01
C LEU A 139 -6.18 21.10 4.49
N PRO A 140 -5.66 22.25 3.98
CA PRO A 140 -5.35 22.39 2.56
C PRO A 140 -4.38 21.30 2.09
N SER A 141 -4.75 20.61 1.03
CA SER A 141 -4.00 19.43 0.57
C SER A 141 -3.76 19.49 -0.94
N TYR A 142 -2.59 19.05 -1.38
CA TYR A 142 -2.35 18.72 -2.79
C TYR A 142 -3.11 17.46 -3.16
N VAL A 143 -3.65 17.41 -4.35
CA VAL A 143 -4.27 16.20 -4.93
C VAL A 143 -3.34 15.63 -5.98
N VAL A 144 -2.72 14.50 -5.67
CA VAL A 144 -1.80 13.80 -6.57
C VAL A 144 -2.49 12.58 -7.16
N ALA A 145 -2.57 12.52 -8.48
CA ALA A 145 -3.05 11.36 -9.22
C ALA A 145 -1.85 10.49 -9.67
N ILE A 146 -2.02 9.18 -9.55
CA ILE A 146 -1.10 8.14 -9.99
C ILE A 146 -1.88 7.26 -10.95
N GLN A 147 -1.66 7.47 -12.26
CA GLN A 147 -2.40 6.83 -13.33
C GLN A 147 -1.57 5.74 -13.97
N PRO A 148 -2.02 4.47 -14.00
CA PRO A 148 -1.34 3.45 -14.76
C PRO A 148 -1.39 3.74 -16.26
N LYS A 149 -0.39 3.28 -16.99
CA LYS A 149 -0.28 3.40 -18.45
C LYS A 149 -0.88 2.19 -19.18
N ASP A 150 -1.39 1.22 -18.43
CA ASP A 150 -2.03 -0.01 -18.93
C ASP A 150 -3.28 -0.34 -18.10
N ASP A 151 -4.00 -1.39 -18.49
CA ASP A 151 -5.24 -1.86 -17.84
C ASP A 151 -4.97 -2.94 -16.77
N LEU A 152 -3.70 -3.15 -16.41
CA LEU A 152 -3.27 -4.20 -15.49
C LEU A 152 -3.09 -3.70 -14.05
N ARG A 153 -3.41 -2.44 -13.78
CA ARG A 153 -3.24 -1.77 -12.49
C ARG A 153 -4.42 -0.88 -12.18
N TYR A 154 -4.65 -0.68 -10.90
CA TYR A 154 -5.59 0.35 -10.44
C TYR A 154 -4.94 1.72 -10.40
N ALA A 155 -5.72 2.74 -10.69
CA ALA A 155 -5.34 4.11 -10.50
C ALA A 155 -5.49 4.50 -9.01
N ARG A 156 -4.68 5.48 -8.59
CA ARG A 156 -4.70 5.99 -7.22
C ARG A 156 -4.78 7.51 -7.22
N LYS A 157 -5.37 8.06 -6.17
CA LYS A 157 -5.36 9.49 -5.90
C LYS A 157 -5.08 9.70 -4.42
N ILE A 158 -4.13 10.57 -4.10
CA ILE A 158 -3.68 10.83 -2.74
C ILE A 158 -3.80 12.33 -2.46
N TRP A 159 -4.45 12.68 -1.35
CA TRP A 159 -4.50 14.05 -0.81
C TRP A 159 -3.44 14.18 0.27
N ILE A 160 -2.56 15.15 0.12
CA ILE A 160 -1.37 15.34 0.95
C ILE A 160 -1.40 16.75 1.52
N ALA A 161 -1.47 16.85 2.86
CA ALA A 161 -1.50 18.15 3.55
C ALA A 161 -0.31 19.02 3.15
N LYS A 162 -0.54 20.29 2.79
CA LYS A 162 0.49 21.17 2.24
C LYS A 162 1.59 21.55 3.23
N GLU A 163 1.25 21.68 4.50
CA GLU A 163 2.22 22.08 5.53
C GLU A 163 3.03 20.91 6.08
N GLN A 164 2.34 19.81 6.46
CA GLN A 164 2.95 18.67 7.11
C GLN A 164 3.43 17.59 6.14
N PHE A 165 2.97 17.62 4.90
CA PHE A 165 3.15 16.56 3.89
C PHE A 165 2.66 15.19 4.35
N LEU A 166 1.69 15.11 5.26
CA LEU A 166 1.08 13.86 5.68
C LEU A 166 -0.09 13.47 4.77
N PRO A 167 -0.33 12.18 4.52
CA PRO A 167 -1.45 11.71 3.74
C PRO A 167 -2.76 11.93 4.49
N MET A 168 -3.72 12.62 3.88
CA MET A 168 -5.01 12.93 4.45
C MET A 168 -6.12 12.03 3.93
N LYS A 169 -6.01 11.62 2.66
CA LYS A 169 -6.97 10.74 2.00
C LYS A 169 -6.27 10.00 0.88
N ALA A 170 -6.64 8.75 0.67
CA ALA A 170 -6.22 7.97 -0.48
C ALA A 170 -7.42 7.23 -1.09
N LEU A 171 -7.43 7.13 -2.42
CA LEU A 171 -8.40 6.38 -3.19
C LEU A 171 -7.68 5.37 -4.09
N VAL A 172 -8.30 4.21 -4.24
CA VAL A 172 -8.02 3.24 -5.31
C VAL A 172 -9.26 3.13 -6.17
N TYR A 173 -9.12 3.24 -7.48
CA TYR A 173 -10.24 3.19 -8.42
C TYR A 173 -9.86 2.47 -9.71
N ASP A 174 -10.86 1.89 -10.34
CA ASP A 174 -10.70 1.18 -11.59
C ASP A 174 -10.64 2.12 -12.82
N ILE A 175 -10.44 1.55 -14.00
CA ILE A 175 -10.37 2.31 -15.26
C ILE A 175 -11.70 3.00 -15.63
N SER A 176 -12.82 2.58 -15.06
CA SER A 176 -14.13 3.22 -15.26
C SER A 176 -14.39 4.35 -14.26
N GLY A 177 -13.47 4.57 -13.31
CA GLY A 177 -13.57 5.59 -12.28
C GLY A 177 -14.37 5.15 -11.04
N VAL A 178 -14.73 3.87 -10.93
CA VAL A 178 -15.39 3.33 -9.74
C VAL A 178 -14.39 3.24 -8.61
N VAL A 179 -14.71 3.86 -7.47
CA VAL A 179 -13.90 3.80 -6.26
C VAL A 179 -14.04 2.42 -5.63
N LEU A 180 -12.94 1.70 -5.53
CA LEU A 180 -12.86 0.36 -4.95
C LEU A 180 -12.52 0.41 -3.47
N GLU A 181 -11.61 1.31 -3.10
CA GLU A 181 -11.16 1.52 -1.72
C GLU A 181 -10.91 3.00 -1.45
N GLN A 182 -11.18 3.41 -0.22
CA GLN A 182 -10.87 4.73 0.27
C GLN A 182 -10.42 4.67 1.71
N VAL A 183 -9.43 5.48 2.05
CA VAL A 183 -9.10 5.85 3.42
C VAL A 183 -9.11 7.37 3.53
N VAL A 184 -9.70 7.92 4.60
CA VAL A 184 -9.74 9.36 4.83
C VAL A 184 -9.64 9.68 6.32
N PHE A 185 -8.77 10.62 6.66
CA PHE A 185 -8.76 11.25 7.98
C PHE A 185 -9.93 12.21 8.12
N THR A 186 -10.71 12.06 9.18
CA THR A 186 -11.75 13.01 9.56
C THR A 186 -11.21 14.06 10.56
N GLU A 187 -10.14 13.71 11.26
CA GLU A 187 -9.34 14.60 12.10
C GLU A 187 -7.90 14.10 12.11
N MET A 188 -6.94 14.99 12.23
CA MET A 188 -5.51 14.65 12.39
C MET A 188 -4.84 15.63 13.35
N GLN A 189 -3.96 15.10 14.17
CA GLN A 189 -3.11 15.85 15.09
C GLN A 189 -1.67 15.38 14.97
N VAL A 190 -0.76 16.31 14.74
CA VAL A 190 0.68 16.08 14.77
C VAL A 190 1.17 16.28 16.20
N ASN A 191 1.95 15.35 16.72
CA ASN A 191 2.45 15.37 18.09
C ASN A 191 3.97 15.49 18.12
N ASN A 192 4.49 16.39 18.95
CA ASN A 192 5.94 16.52 19.17
C ASN A 192 6.50 15.36 20.00
N HIS A 193 5.65 14.60 20.66
CA HIS A 193 6.01 13.41 21.44
C HIS A 193 5.10 12.26 21.04
N PRO A 194 5.56 10.99 21.16
CA PRO A 194 4.70 9.85 20.89
C PRO A 194 3.38 9.98 21.67
N PRO A 195 2.23 9.94 21.00
CA PRO A 195 0.92 10.16 21.65
C PRO A 195 0.57 9.06 22.66
N ASN A 196 1.17 7.91 22.52
CA ASN A 196 1.11 6.78 23.45
C ASN A 196 2.48 6.10 23.49
N LYS A 197 2.81 5.43 24.60
CA LYS A 197 3.93 4.50 24.60
C LYS A 197 3.69 3.46 23.51
N VAL A 198 4.75 3.09 22.80
CA VAL A 198 4.73 1.90 21.94
C VAL A 198 4.06 0.80 22.75
N VAL A 199 2.93 0.29 22.25
CA VAL A 199 2.21 -0.78 22.93
C VAL A 199 3.10 -2.01 22.78
N GLU A 200 3.72 -2.41 23.89
CA GLU A 200 4.28 -3.76 23.94
C GLU A 200 3.09 -4.70 23.73
N THR A 201 3.11 -5.44 22.65
CA THR A 201 2.15 -6.52 22.42
C THR A 201 2.19 -7.36 23.69
N PRO A 202 1.07 -7.51 24.43
CA PRO A 202 1.07 -8.31 25.64
C PRO A 202 1.71 -9.62 25.23
N GLY A 203 2.77 -10.06 25.94
CA GLY A 203 3.49 -11.25 25.60
C GLY A 203 2.47 -12.39 25.43
N VAL A 204 2.01 -12.56 24.25
CA VAL A 204 1.36 -13.77 23.82
C VAL A 204 2.50 -14.74 23.98
N ALA A 205 2.42 -15.52 25.07
CA ALA A 205 3.20 -16.72 25.18
C ALA A 205 3.06 -17.33 23.79
N SER A 206 4.11 -17.23 23.01
CA SER A 206 4.14 -17.63 21.61
C SER A 206 3.42 -18.95 21.55
N GLN A 207 2.17 -18.93 21.10
CA GLN A 207 1.60 -20.22 20.74
C GLN A 207 2.52 -20.71 19.63
N PRO A 208 3.13 -21.88 19.75
CA PRO A 208 4.18 -22.35 18.86
C PRO A 208 3.71 -22.57 17.41
N ASN A 209 2.58 -22.01 17.02
CA ASN A 209 2.03 -22.03 15.66
C ASN A 209 2.35 -20.80 14.83
N GLY A 210 2.99 -19.76 15.41
CA GLY A 210 3.70 -18.75 14.67
C GLY A 210 5.14 -19.20 14.52
N GLU A 211 5.43 -20.14 13.62
CA GLU A 211 6.80 -20.38 13.22
C GLU A 211 7.38 -19.04 12.77
N ALA A 212 8.35 -18.55 13.55
CA ALA A 212 9.21 -17.48 13.10
C ALA A 212 9.56 -17.77 11.64
N LEU A 213 9.48 -16.76 10.77
CA LEU A 213 9.99 -16.86 9.41
C LEU A 213 11.43 -17.36 9.54
N THR A 214 11.61 -18.68 9.57
CA THR A 214 12.95 -19.27 9.39
C THR A 214 13.44 -18.64 8.12
N ALA A 215 14.63 -18.03 8.22
CA ALA A 215 15.28 -17.35 7.12
C ALA A 215 15.00 -18.12 5.85
N VAL A 216 14.33 -17.48 4.89
CA VAL A 216 14.06 -18.10 3.59
C VAL A 216 15.42 -18.54 3.08
N ASP A 217 15.58 -19.84 2.80
CA ASP A 217 16.77 -20.32 2.14
C ASP A 217 16.95 -19.49 0.86
N PRO A 218 17.95 -18.62 0.77
CA PRO A 218 18.11 -17.76 -0.39
C PRO A 218 18.36 -18.55 -1.67
N SER A 219 18.65 -19.87 -1.57
CA SER A 219 18.79 -20.80 -2.68
C SER A 219 17.46 -21.49 -3.05
N ALA A 220 16.42 -21.40 -2.21
CA ALA A 220 15.12 -22.00 -2.50
C ALA A 220 14.47 -21.32 -3.70
N GLN A 221 14.16 -22.10 -4.72
CA GLN A 221 13.46 -21.62 -5.91
C GLN A 221 12.07 -22.25 -5.97
N ALA A 222 11.11 -21.49 -6.48
CA ALA A 222 9.78 -22.02 -6.77
C ALA A 222 9.87 -23.20 -7.76
N SER A 223 9.00 -24.19 -7.59
CA SER A 223 8.85 -25.31 -8.53
C SER A 223 8.30 -24.87 -9.89
N PHE A 224 7.90 -23.61 -10.00
CA PHE A 224 7.34 -22.99 -11.18
C PHE A 224 8.07 -21.67 -11.51
N GLU A 225 7.84 -21.20 -12.71
CA GLU A 225 8.23 -19.86 -13.17
C GLU A 225 7.03 -19.11 -13.72
N VAL A 226 7.09 -17.78 -13.68
CA VAL A 226 6.12 -16.91 -14.32
C VAL A 226 6.77 -16.38 -15.60
N ALA A 227 6.42 -16.96 -16.74
CA ALA A 227 7.05 -16.67 -18.02
C ALA A 227 6.73 -15.26 -18.55
N ALA A 228 5.60 -14.68 -18.11
CA ALA A 228 5.17 -13.34 -18.53
C ALA A 228 4.72 -12.54 -17.30
N LEU A 229 5.36 -11.40 -17.08
CA LEU A 229 5.00 -10.43 -16.05
C LEU A 229 4.55 -9.13 -16.70
N PRO A 230 3.56 -8.42 -16.14
CA PRO A 230 3.30 -7.05 -16.55
C PRO A 230 4.55 -6.19 -16.37
N GLN A 231 4.71 -5.16 -17.20
CA GLN A 231 5.87 -4.28 -17.16
C GLN A 231 6.10 -3.72 -15.74
N GLY A 232 7.33 -3.79 -15.24
CA GLY A 232 7.70 -3.28 -13.91
C GLY A 232 7.49 -4.26 -12.76
N PHE A 233 6.68 -5.32 -12.92
CA PHE A 233 6.57 -6.35 -11.89
C PHE A 233 7.86 -7.15 -11.77
N LYS A 234 8.29 -7.35 -10.53
CA LYS A 234 9.48 -8.13 -10.15
C LYS A 234 9.10 -9.14 -9.09
N GLN A 235 9.84 -10.24 -9.01
CA GLN A 235 9.76 -11.13 -7.86
C GLN A 235 10.38 -10.45 -6.64
N ILE A 236 9.60 -10.35 -5.56
CA ILE A 236 10.02 -9.72 -4.30
C ILE A 236 10.39 -10.76 -3.27
N PHE A 237 9.63 -11.85 -3.22
CA PHE A 237 9.76 -12.85 -2.17
C PHE A 237 9.34 -14.22 -2.67
N PHE A 238 9.95 -15.26 -2.12
CA PHE A 238 9.53 -16.66 -2.29
C PHE A 238 9.59 -17.38 -0.94
N SER A 239 8.60 -18.19 -0.66
CA SER A 239 8.63 -19.13 0.47
C SER A 239 7.97 -20.45 0.10
N ARG A 240 8.40 -21.53 0.78
CA ARG A 240 7.77 -22.84 0.71
C ARG A 240 7.45 -23.29 2.13
N LYS A 241 6.17 -23.22 2.49
CA LYS A 241 5.69 -23.53 3.84
C LYS A 241 4.30 -24.16 3.78
N PRO A 242 3.94 -24.97 4.77
CA PRO A 242 2.53 -25.30 4.97
C PRO A 242 1.70 -24.03 5.22
N LEU A 243 0.55 -23.91 4.58
CA LEU A 243 -0.47 -22.91 4.97
C LEU A 243 -1.27 -23.46 6.17
N HIS A 244 -1.88 -22.53 6.93
CA HIS A 244 -2.74 -22.87 8.05
C HIS A 244 -3.72 -24.01 7.66
N GLN A 245 -3.74 -25.08 8.47
CA GLN A 245 -4.56 -26.29 8.28
C GLN A 245 -4.12 -27.26 7.17
N SER A 246 -2.95 -27.06 6.54
CA SER A 246 -2.38 -28.01 5.59
C SER A 246 -1.01 -28.46 6.05
N ASP A 247 -0.76 -29.77 6.06
CA ASP A 247 0.58 -30.34 6.33
C ASP A 247 1.47 -30.34 5.07
N GLN A 248 0.90 -29.96 3.91
CA GLN A 248 1.62 -29.95 2.65
C GLN A 248 2.28 -28.57 2.43
N PRO A 249 3.54 -28.55 1.98
CA PRO A 249 4.20 -27.31 1.64
C PRO A 249 3.52 -26.65 0.42
N VAL A 250 3.33 -25.34 0.51
CA VAL A 250 2.78 -24.49 -0.55
C VAL A 250 3.90 -23.55 -1.01
N ASP A 251 4.16 -23.52 -2.30
CA ASP A 251 5.03 -22.51 -2.89
C ASP A 251 4.27 -21.19 -2.94
N HIS A 252 4.82 -20.15 -2.33
CA HIS A 252 4.30 -18.78 -2.36
C HIS A 252 5.34 -17.86 -2.99
N LEU A 253 5.00 -17.26 -4.12
CA LEU A 253 5.78 -16.25 -4.80
C LEU A 253 5.04 -14.92 -4.72
N LEU A 254 5.70 -13.87 -4.22
CA LEU A 254 5.19 -12.51 -4.23
C LEU A 254 5.82 -11.72 -5.37
N LEU A 255 4.97 -11.11 -6.18
CA LEU A 255 5.32 -10.22 -7.27
C LEU A 255 4.85 -8.81 -6.92
N SER A 256 5.64 -7.78 -7.24
CA SER A 256 5.23 -6.39 -7.07
C SER A 256 5.91 -5.48 -8.08
N ASP A 257 5.25 -4.38 -8.41
CA ASP A 257 5.83 -3.25 -9.15
C ASP A 257 6.12 -2.04 -8.27
N GLY A 258 5.87 -2.20 -6.94
CA GLY A 258 6.03 -1.17 -5.93
C GLY A 258 4.71 -0.55 -5.45
N PHE A 259 3.67 -0.45 -6.29
CA PHE A 259 2.33 -0.03 -5.88
C PHE A 259 1.33 -1.18 -5.81
N ALA A 260 1.46 -2.14 -6.71
CA ALA A 260 0.59 -3.29 -6.78
C ALA A 260 1.36 -4.55 -6.43
N SER A 261 0.71 -5.47 -5.71
CA SER A 261 1.30 -6.75 -5.33
C SER A 261 0.38 -7.91 -5.71
N VAL A 262 1.00 -9.00 -6.16
CA VAL A 262 0.30 -10.23 -6.54
C VAL A 262 1.00 -11.43 -5.94
N SER A 263 0.25 -12.22 -5.19
CA SER A 263 0.69 -13.51 -4.64
C SER A 263 0.33 -14.64 -5.59
N VAL A 264 1.29 -15.52 -5.83
CA VAL A 264 1.13 -16.75 -6.63
C VAL A 264 1.38 -17.94 -5.71
N TYR A 265 0.35 -18.76 -5.53
CA TYR A 265 0.42 -19.98 -4.70
C TYR A 265 0.30 -21.20 -5.58
N LEU A 266 1.17 -22.19 -5.32
CA LEU A 266 1.08 -23.52 -5.93
C LEU A 266 1.05 -24.58 -4.83
N GLU A 267 -0.04 -25.32 -4.78
CA GLU A 267 -0.31 -26.35 -3.77
C GLU A 267 -0.60 -27.69 -4.44
N ALA A 268 0.01 -28.77 -3.96
CA ALA A 268 -0.30 -30.11 -4.45
C ALA A 268 -1.76 -30.48 -4.11
N LYS A 269 -2.50 -31.03 -5.06
CA LYS A 269 -3.87 -31.50 -4.83
C LYS A 269 -3.88 -32.71 -3.88
N LYS A 270 -4.64 -32.63 -2.80
CA LYS A 270 -4.93 -33.79 -1.94
C LYS A 270 -5.89 -34.72 -2.64
N ALA A 271 -5.59 -36.02 -2.68
CA ALA A 271 -6.44 -37.04 -3.29
C ALA A 271 -7.83 -37.17 -2.59
N ASP A 272 -7.90 -36.80 -1.29
CA ASP A 272 -9.07 -37.02 -0.42
C ASP A 272 -9.85 -35.74 -0.06
N THR A 273 -9.60 -34.61 -0.70
CA THR A 273 -10.38 -33.41 -0.39
C THR A 273 -11.79 -33.49 -0.99
N THR A 274 -12.79 -33.38 -0.13
CA THR A 274 -14.19 -33.20 -0.56
C THR A 274 -14.31 -31.95 -1.47
N PRO A 275 -15.20 -31.94 -2.46
CA PRO A 275 -15.38 -30.81 -3.37
C PRO A 275 -15.57 -29.46 -2.65
N ASP A 276 -16.10 -29.47 -1.44
CA ASP A 276 -16.44 -28.29 -0.63
C ASP A 276 -15.22 -27.55 -0.04
N SER A 277 -14.04 -28.17 -0.01
CA SER A 277 -12.81 -27.57 0.54
C SER A 277 -11.88 -26.97 -0.51
N ARG A 278 -12.26 -27.01 -1.79
CA ARG A 278 -11.44 -26.49 -2.89
C ARG A 278 -11.83 -25.07 -3.23
N ILE A 279 -10.83 -24.21 -3.47
CA ILE A 279 -11.08 -22.90 -4.08
C ILE A 279 -11.65 -23.19 -5.50
N PRO A 280 -12.85 -22.69 -5.83
CA PRO A 280 -13.43 -22.91 -7.15
C PRO A 280 -12.50 -22.38 -8.25
N GLU A 281 -12.43 -23.10 -9.38
CA GLU A 281 -11.67 -22.60 -10.52
C GLU A 281 -12.33 -21.36 -11.13
N GLY A 282 -11.52 -20.49 -11.71
CA GLY A 282 -11.98 -19.26 -12.34
C GLY A 282 -11.57 -17.99 -11.59
N ILE A 283 -12.18 -16.90 -11.98
CA ILE A 283 -11.93 -15.57 -11.41
C ILE A 283 -12.95 -15.30 -10.31
N HIS A 284 -12.46 -14.83 -9.15
CA HIS A 284 -13.26 -14.39 -8.02
C HIS A 284 -12.81 -13.00 -7.60
N SER A 285 -13.76 -12.13 -7.28
CA SER A 285 -13.50 -10.73 -6.94
C SER A 285 -14.19 -10.36 -5.64
N VAL A 286 -13.44 -9.66 -4.76
CA VAL A 286 -13.96 -9.06 -3.53
C VAL A 286 -13.35 -7.66 -3.38
N GLY A 287 -14.12 -6.62 -3.68
CA GLY A 287 -13.63 -5.24 -3.75
C GLY A 287 -12.49 -5.09 -4.75
N ALA A 288 -11.35 -4.55 -4.32
CA ALA A 288 -10.15 -4.39 -5.15
C ALA A 288 -9.37 -5.71 -5.34
N ILE A 289 -9.63 -6.73 -4.50
CA ILE A 289 -8.91 -7.99 -4.58
C ILE A 289 -9.54 -8.88 -5.65
N ASN A 290 -8.73 -9.31 -6.60
CA ASN A 290 -9.10 -10.35 -7.55
C ASN A 290 -8.22 -11.58 -7.36
N SER A 291 -8.80 -12.75 -7.62
CA SER A 291 -8.08 -14.02 -7.65
C SER A 291 -8.43 -14.81 -8.89
N MET A 292 -7.47 -15.57 -9.38
CA MET A 292 -7.63 -16.56 -10.45
C MET A 292 -7.14 -17.89 -9.94
N SER A 293 -8.00 -18.89 -9.96
CA SER A 293 -7.67 -20.24 -9.54
C SER A 293 -7.84 -21.23 -10.69
N ARG A 294 -6.87 -22.12 -10.89
CA ARG A 294 -6.92 -23.17 -11.90
C ARG A 294 -6.07 -24.39 -11.51
N THR A 295 -6.35 -25.49 -12.15
CA THR A 295 -5.49 -26.67 -12.08
C THR A 295 -4.27 -26.51 -12.97
N LEU A 296 -3.09 -26.83 -12.45
CA LEU A 296 -1.82 -26.95 -13.18
C LEU A 296 -1.22 -28.33 -12.91
N ALA A 297 -1.35 -29.26 -13.85
CA ALA A 297 -1.09 -30.70 -13.66
C ALA A 297 -1.80 -31.24 -12.39
N ASP A 298 -1.04 -31.80 -11.42
CA ASP A 298 -1.59 -32.35 -10.17
C ASP A 298 -1.61 -31.30 -9.02
N SER A 299 -1.53 -30.02 -9.35
CA SER A 299 -1.49 -28.93 -8.37
C SER A 299 -2.62 -27.92 -8.58
N GLN A 300 -3.00 -27.24 -7.52
CA GLN A 300 -3.86 -26.06 -7.53
C GLN A 300 -2.97 -24.81 -7.60
N LEU A 301 -3.14 -24.04 -8.66
CA LEU A 301 -2.56 -22.71 -8.80
C LEU A 301 -3.59 -21.66 -8.38
N THR A 302 -3.20 -20.75 -7.49
CA THR A 302 -3.99 -19.59 -7.12
C THR A 302 -3.15 -18.33 -7.24
N VAL A 303 -3.63 -17.36 -8.01
CA VAL A 303 -3.03 -16.03 -8.18
C VAL A 303 -4.00 -15.01 -7.63
N LEU A 304 -3.56 -14.16 -6.69
CA LEU A 304 -4.44 -13.15 -6.07
C LEU A 304 -3.69 -11.86 -5.76
N GLY A 305 -4.39 -10.73 -5.80
CA GLY A 305 -3.84 -9.42 -5.48
C GLY A 305 -4.84 -8.28 -5.61
N GLU A 306 -4.46 -7.10 -5.11
CA GLU A 306 -5.20 -5.84 -5.31
C GLU A 306 -4.87 -5.27 -6.70
N VAL A 307 -5.29 -5.98 -7.72
CA VAL A 307 -5.08 -5.66 -9.13
C VAL A 307 -6.32 -6.01 -9.94
N PRO A 308 -6.53 -5.46 -11.14
CA PRO A 308 -7.62 -5.87 -12.03
C PRO A 308 -7.65 -7.38 -12.30
N ALA A 309 -8.84 -7.93 -12.54
CA ALA A 309 -9.03 -9.35 -12.87
C ALA A 309 -8.19 -9.79 -14.08
N ALA A 310 -7.99 -8.90 -15.05
CA ALA A 310 -7.11 -9.12 -16.20
C ALA A 310 -5.68 -9.47 -15.78
N THR A 311 -5.18 -8.86 -14.70
CA THR A 311 -3.80 -9.05 -14.23
C THR A 311 -3.60 -10.41 -13.59
N VAL A 312 -4.50 -10.84 -12.69
CA VAL A 312 -4.40 -12.17 -12.09
C VAL A 312 -4.56 -13.26 -13.16
N LYS A 313 -5.40 -13.03 -14.16
CA LYS A 313 -5.53 -13.93 -15.32
C LYS A 313 -4.24 -13.99 -16.12
N TYR A 314 -3.69 -12.83 -16.50
CA TYR A 314 -2.46 -12.72 -17.30
C TYR A 314 -1.28 -13.44 -16.62
N ILE A 315 -1.09 -13.17 -15.31
CA ILE A 315 -0.02 -13.82 -14.52
C ILE A 315 -0.28 -15.33 -14.42
N SER A 316 -1.52 -15.74 -14.11
CA SER A 316 -1.88 -17.16 -13.99
C SER A 316 -1.60 -17.94 -15.27
N GLU A 317 -1.95 -17.39 -16.44
CA GLU A 317 -1.69 -18.01 -17.75
C GLU A 317 -0.19 -18.13 -18.05
N GLY A 318 0.63 -17.22 -17.51
CA GLY A 318 2.09 -17.24 -17.64
C GLY A 318 2.79 -18.24 -16.72
N VAL A 319 2.11 -18.85 -15.74
CA VAL A 319 2.74 -19.81 -14.81
C VAL A 319 2.94 -21.18 -15.48
N LYS A 320 4.18 -21.68 -15.41
CA LYS A 320 4.61 -22.99 -15.91
C LYS A 320 5.51 -23.69 -14.90
N PHE A 321 5.48 -25.01 -14.83
CA PHE A 321 6.49 -25.74 -14.08
C PHE A 321 7.87 -25.45 -14.65
N ARG A 322 8.86 -25.33 -13.78
CA ARG A 322 10.25 -25.35 -14.22
C ARG A 322 10.55 -26.74 -14.71
N ASN A 323 11.11 -26.84 -15.90
CA ASN A 323 11.67 -28.09 -16.37
C ASN A 323 12.80 -28.48 -15.39
N SER A 324 12.60 -29.54 -14.64
CA SER A 324 13.72 -30.15 -13.92
C SER A 324 14.77 -30.43 -14.98
N ALA A 325 15.90 -29.72 -14.94
CA ALA A 325 17.03 -30.13 -15.75
C ALA A 325 17.38 -31.57 -15.36
N PRO A 326 17.65 -32.48 -16.33
CA PRO A 326 17.95 -33.87 -16.06
C PRO A 326 19.19 -34.05 -15.20
#